data_5938614d5ac568ba0f356c3c2f276371
#
_entry.id   5938614d5ac568ba0f356c3c2f276371
#
_cell.length_a   1.000
_cell.length_b   1.000
_cell.length_c   1.000
_cell.angle_alpha   90.00
_cell.angle_beta   90.00
_cell.angle_gamma   90.00
#
_symmetry.space_group_name_H-M   'P 1'
#
loop_
_entity.id
_entity.type
_entity.pdbx_description
1 polymer ?
#
loop_
_entity_poly.entity_id
_entity_poly.type
_entity_poly.pdbx_seq_one_letter_code
_entity_poly.pdbx_strand_id
1 'polypeptide(L)'
;VERPDRLVDINRLPIAGIERMDDGGLRIGALASNTAVAVDDDVRSQWPVLSRAILAGATQQLRNRATTGGNLCQRTRCYYFTNIDQPCNKRAPGSGCGAIDGVARLHAVLGTSDQCIATYPGDMAVALSALDAQVEIASANDRHRTVPVREFHRLPGDTPWKDNVLEQGEVITAVTLPKPVSGRQIYRKVRERSSYAFALVSVAAIIDMADGLITRADL
;
A
#
# COMPACT_ATOMS: atom_id res chain seq x y z
N VAL A 1 -3.22 -19.61 -4.97
CA VAL A 1 -3.27 -19.66 -3.52
C VAL A 1 -4.71 -19.59 -3.06
N GLU A 2 -5.43 -18.54 -3.41
CA GLU A 2 -6.87 -18.41 -3.12
C GLU A 2 -7.70 -19.11 -4.20
N ARG A 3 -8.79 -19.78 -3.80
CA ARG A 3 -9.76 -20.39 -4.70
C ARG A 3 -11.17 -20.01 -4.22
N PRO A 4 -11.61 -18.76 -4.51
CA PRO A 4 -12.94 -18.32 -4.07
C PRO A 4 -14.03 -19.04 -4.87
N ASP A 5 -15.11 -19.41 -4.18
CA ASP A 5 -16.29 -20.01 -4.82
C ASP A 5 -17.09 -18.97 -5.63
N ARG A 6 -16.90 -17.69 -5.31
CA ARG A 6 -17.63 -16.59 -5.94
C ARG A 6 -16.73 -15.39 -6.18
N LEU A 7 -16.80 -14.83 -7.39
CA LEU A 7 -16.19 -13.56 -7.77
C LEU A 7 -17.26 -12.49 -7.99
N VAL A 8 -17.02 -11.29 -7.50
CA VAL A 8 -17.89 -10.13 -7.71
C VAL A 8 -17.10 -9.08 -8.48
N ASP A 9 -17.59 -8.71 -9.67
CA ASP A 9 -17.01 -7.64 -10.47
C ASP A 9 -17.46 -6.28 -9.95
N ILE A 10 -16.50 -5.47 -9.51
CA ILE A 10 -16.72 -4.13 -8.97
C ILE A 10 -16.31 -3.01 -9.94
N ASN A 11 -15.87 -3.32 -11.17
CA ASN A 11 -15.33 -2.33 -12.12
C ASN A 11 -16.35 -1.26 -12.54
N ARG A 12 -17.65 -1.50 -12.35
CA ARG A 12 -18.71 -0.57 -12.68
C ARG A 12 -19.16 0.34 -11.52
N LEU A 13 -18.57 0.20 -10.35
CA LEU A 13 -18.88 1.09 -9.23
C LEU A 13 -18.34 2.50 -9.50
N PRO A 14 -19.05 3.56 -9.08
CA PRO A 14 -18.66 4.95 -9.30
C PRO A 14 -17.60 5.41 -8.27
N ILE A 15 -16.52 4.66 -8.14
CA ILE A 15 -15.41 4.90 -7.19
C ILE A 15 -14.05 4.97 -7.90
N ALA A 16 -14.00 5.54 -9.10
CA ALA A 16 -12.78 5.68 -9.89
C ALA A 16 -12.30 7.14 -10.03
N GLY A 17 -13.03 8.12 -9.51
CA GLY A 17 -12.71 9.54 -9.61
C GLY A 17 -11.47 9.93 -8.80
N ILE A 18 -10.83 11.03 -9.22
CA ILE A 18 -9.82 11.75 -8.46
C ILE A 18 -10.36 13.16 -8.32
N GLU A 19 -10.66 13.59 -7.10
CA GLU A 19 -11.46 14.79 -6.86
C GLU A 19 -10.88 15.61 -5.72
N ARG A 20 -10.80 16.94 -5.91
CA ARG A 20 -10.45 17.86 -4.83
C ARG A 20 -11.58 17.90 -3.80
N MET A 21 -11.20 17.92 -2.54
CA MET A 21 -12.14 18.09 -1.43
C MET A 21 -12.24 19.58 -1.02
N ASP A 22 -13.34 19.95 -0.39
CA ASP A 22 -13.60 21.35 0.04
C ASP A 22 -12.56 21.85 1.05
N ASP A 23 -11.96 20.97 1.81
CA ASP A 23 -10.87 21.28 2.75
C ASP A 23 -9.50 21.48 2.09
N GLY A 24 -9.41 21.33 0.76
CA GLY A 24 -8.20 21.40 -0.02
C GLY A 24 -7.42 20.10 -0.12
N GLY A 25 -7.90 19.02 0.45
CA GLY A 25 -7.37 17.66 0.27
C GLY A 25 -7.73 17.05 -1.09
N LEU A 26 -7.36 15.79 -1.29
CA LEU A 26 -7.65 15.03 -2.50
C LEU A 26 -8.26 13.68 -2.15
N ARG A 27 -9.37 13.34 -2.80
CA ARG A 27 -10.01 12.03 -2.70
C ARG A 27 -9.71 11.22 -3.96
N ILE A 28 -9.12 10.05 -3.80
CA ILE A 28 -8.72 9.12 -4.85
C ILE A 28 -9.58 7.87 -4.74
N GLY A 29 -10.48 7.66 -5.67
CA GLY A 29 -11.36 6.49 -5.69
C GLY A 29 -10.58 5.17 -5.77
N ALA A 30 -11.10 4.13 -5.13
CA ALA A 30 -10.43 2.84 -5.03
C ALA A 30 -10.18 2.17 -6.38
N LEU A 31 -10.98 2.46 -7.40
CA LEU A 31 -10.83 1.96 -8.77
C LEU A 31 -9.99 2.88 -9.67
N ALA A 32 -9.52 4.04 -9.20
CA ALA A 32 -8.56 4.86 -9.93
C ALA A 32 -7.30 4.03 -10.22
N SER A 33 -6.90 3.98 -11.50
CA SER A 33 -5.71 3.22 -11.87
C SER A 33 -4.44 3.89 -11.33
N ASN A 34 -3.43 3.10 -11.01
CA ASN A 34 -2.15 3.63 -10.55
C ASN A 34 -1.54 4.61 -11.56
N THR A 35 -1.73 4.38 -12.86
CA THR A 35 -1.29 5.33 -13.89
C THR A 35 -2.07 6.63 -13.80
N ALA A 36 -3.42 6.60 -13.70
CA ALA A 36 -4.23 7.81 -13.58
C ALA A 36 -3.77 8.66 -12.38
N VAL A 37 -3.59 8.05 -11.22
CA VAL A 37 -3.09 8.74 -10.01
C VAL A 37 -1.69 9.30 -10.22
N ALA A 38 -0.78 8.55 -10.83
CA ALA A 38 0.61 8.98 -10.98
C ALA A 38 0.81 10.15 -11.96
N VAL A 39 -0.09 10.29 -12.96
CA VAL A 39 0.00 11.35 -13.98
C VAL A 39 -0.96 12.50 -13.73
N ASP A 40 -1.83 12.41 -12.74
CA ASP A 40 -2.75 13.46 -12.35
C ASP A 40 -2.00 14.75 -12.00
N ASP A 41 -2.45 15.88 -12.50
CA ASP A 41 -1.74 17.16 -12.36
C ASP A 41 -1.73 17.66 -10.91
N ASP A 42 -2.78 17.42 -10.15
CA ASP A 42 -2.84 17.76 -8.74
C ASP A 42 -1.90 16.87 -7.92
N VAL A 43 -1.90 15.57 -8.16
CA VAL A 43 -0.98 14.64 -7.49
C VAL A 43 0.48 14.99 -7.81
N ARG A 44 0.80 15.29 -9.06
CA ARG A 44 2.16 15.63 -9.47
C ARG A 44 2.66 16.96 -8.90
N SER A 45 1.78 17.94 -8.79
CA SER A 45 2.15 19.28 -8.32
C SER A 45 2.10 19.42 -6.79
N GLN A 46 1.13 18.80 -6.13
CA GLN A 46 0.86 19.01 -4.70
C GLN A 46 1.33 17.84 -3.82
N TRP A 47 1.29 16.60 -4.33
CA TRP A 47 1.73 15.39 -3.61
C TRP A 47 2.74 14.57 -4.43
N PRO A 48 3.84 15.18 -4.93
CA PRO A 48 4.76 14.53 -5.86
C PRO A 48 5.44 13.28 -5.32
N VAL A 49 5.53 13.09 -4.00
CA VAL A 49 6.03 11.84 -3.40
C VAL A 49 5.16 10.66 -3.77
N LEU A 50 3.83 10.84 -3.86
CA LEU A 50 2.90 9.77 -4.25
C LEU A 50 3.11 9.37 -5.71
N SER A 51 3.14 10.35 -6.63
CA SER A 51 3.44 10.09 -8.05
C SER A 51 4.76 9.33 -8.21
N ARG A 52 5.83 9.78 -7.55
CA ARG A 52 7.15 9.16 -7.60
C ARG A 52 7.15 7.73 -7.06
N ALA A 53 6.46 7.47 -5.96
CA ALA A 53 6.35 6.15 -5.38
C ALA A 53 5.63 5.19 -6.33
N ILE A 54 4.49 5.59 -6.88
CA ILE A 54 3.75 4.78 -7.86
C ILE A 54 4.60 4.48 -9.09
N LEU A 55 5.30 5.48 -9.64
CA LEU A 55 6.15 5.32 -10.83
C LEU A 55 7.40 4.47 -10.56
N ALA A 56 7.87 4.38 -9.32
CA ALA A 56 8.97 3.50 -8.92
C ALA A 56 8.54 2.01 -8.85
N GLY A 57 7.24 1.73 -8.80
CA GLY A 57 6.67 0.39 -8.75
C GLY A 57 6.22 -0.13 -10.11
N ALA A 58 6.20 -1.46 -10.26
CA ALA A 58 5.65 -2.20 -11.39
C ALA A 58 6.16 -1.75 -12.78
N THR A 59 5.55 -2.25 -13.84
CA THR A 59 5.67 -1.74 -15.22
C THR A 59 4.50 -0.83 -15.55
N GLN A 60 4.61 -0.07 -16.64
CA GLN A 60 3.51 0.77 -17.12
C GLN A 60 2.25 -0.04 -17.38
N GLN A 61 2.36 -1.21 -18.01
CA GLN A 61 1.23 -2.09 -18.31
C GLN A 61 0.50 -2.52 -17.04
N LEU A 62 1.25 -2.88 -15.99
CA LEU A 62 0.66 -3.26 -14.71
C LEU A 62 0.01 -2.05 -14.02
N ARG A 63 0.64 -0.87 -14.03
CA ARG A 63 0.07 0.35 -13.45
C ARG A 63 -1.21 0.79 -14.15
N ASN A 64 -1.35 0.53 -15.46
CA ASN A 64 -2.57 0.82 -16.22
C ASN A 64 -3.77 -0.03 -15.76
N ARG A 65 -3.51 -1.18 -15.13
CA ARG A 65 -4.54 -2.12 -14.66
C ARG A 65 -4.69 -2.14 -13.15
N ALA A 66 -3.61 -1.94 -12.41
CA ALA A 66 -3.63 -1.89 -10.96
C ALA A 66 -4.44 -0.67 -10.48
N THR A 67 -5.30 -0.87 -9.52
CA THR A 67 -6.13 0.17 -8.92
C THR A 67 -5.59 0.56 -7.55
N THR A 68 -6.00 1.72 -7.05
CA THR A 68 -5.61 2.23 -5.73
C THR A 68 -5.98 1.25 -4.62
N GLY A 69 -7.23 0.81 -4.54
CA GLY A 69 -7.66 -0.18 -3.55
C GLY A 69 -6.99 -1.53 -3.72
N GLY A 70 -6.85 -2.01 -4.97
CA GLY A 70 -6.15 -3.26 -5.28
C GLY A 70 -4.67 -3.22 -4.90
N ASN A 71 -4.02 -2.06 -5.04
CA ASN A 71 -2.63 -1.88 -4.61
C ASN A 71 -2.48 -2.00 -3.08
N LEU A 72 -3.39 -1.40 -2.31
CA LEU A 72 -3.39 -1.53 -0.84
C LEU A 72 -3.70 -2.96 -0.38
N CYS A 73 -4.54 -3.70 -1.10
CA CYS A 73 -4.91 -5.07 -0.78
C CYS A 73 -3.95 -6.13 -1.32
N GLN A 74 -2.85 -5.76 -2.01
CA GLN A 74 -1.92 -6.75 -2.52
C GLN A 74 -1.27 -7.54 -1.39
N ARG A 75 -1.09 -8.85 -1.61
CA ARG A 75 -0.46 -9.75 -0.64
C ARG A 75 1.06 -9.86 -0.86
N THR A 76 1.75 -10.44 0.09
CA THR A 76 3.20 -10.65 0.04
C THR A 76 3.64 -11.42 -1.21
N ARG A 77 4.89 -11.23 -1.62
CA ARG A 77 5.59 -12.01 -2.67
C ARG A 77 6.59 -13.01 -2.09
N CYS A 78 6.40 -13.39 -0.84
CA CYS A 78 7.18 -14.43 -0.17
C CYS A 78 7.12 -15.74 -0.97
N TYR A 79 8.26 -16.34 -1.26
CA TYR A 79 8.36 -17.60 -2.02
C TYR A 79 7.61 -18.75 -1.35
N TYR A 80 7.69 -18.83 -0.03
CA TYR A 80 7.02 -19.86 0.77
C TYR A 80 5.50 -19.66 0.83
N PHE A 81 5.02 -18.42 0.67
CA PHE A 81 3.60 -18.14 0.55
C PHE A 81 3.04 -18.58 -0.81
N THR A 82 3.78 -18.36 -1.90
CA THR A 82 3.33 -18.69 -3.26
C THR A 82 3.51 -20.16 -3.60
N ASN A 83 4.49 -20.84 -3.00
CA ASN A 83 4.68 -22.28 -3.18
C ASN A 83 3.80 -23.05 -2.19
N ILE A 84 2.81 -23.77 -2.73
CA ILE A 84 1.82 -24.50 -1.92
C ILE A 84 2.39 -25.71 -1.17
N ASP A 85 3.55 -26.21 -1.58
CA ASP A 85 4.22 -27.37 -0.96
C ASP A 85 5.07 -26.98 0.26
N GLN A 86 5.21 -25.66 0.52
CA GLN A 86 6.00 -25.13 1.64
C GLN A 86 5.11 -24.79 2.85
N PRO A 87 5.60 -24.95 4.09
CA PRO A 87 4.86 -24.51 5.27
C PRO A 87 4.75 -22.97 5.29
N CYS A 88 3.53 -22.47 5.54
CA CYS A 88 3.28 -21.03 5.58
C CYS A 88 2.07 -20.67 6.44
N ASN A 89 2.30 -20.12 7.61
CA ASN A 89 1.25 -19.69 8.55
C ASN A 89 0.32 -18.61 7.95
N LYS A 90 0.81 -17.81 6.98
CA LYS A 90 0.00 -16.82 6.27
C LYS A 90 -1.03 -17.46 5.34
N ARG A 91 -0.73 -18.61 4.76
CA ARG A 91 -1.62 -19.35 3.86
C ARG A 91 -2.43 -20.39 4.59
N ALA A 92 -1.80 -21.18 5.47
CA ALA A 92 -2.39 -22.25 6.25
C ALA A 92 -1.96 -22.07 7.71
N PRO A 93 -2.79 -21.44 8.55
CA PRO A 93 -2.48 -21.20 9.96
C PRO A 93 -2.05 -22.47 10.70
N GLY A 94 -0.96 -22.41 11.47
CA GLY A 94 -0.41 -23.53 12.23
C GLY A 94 0.52 -24.45 11.43
N SER A 95 0.74 -24.22 10.13
CA SER A 95 1.63 -25.06 9.32
C SER A 95 3.13 -24.71 9.45
N GLY A 96 3.47 -23.62 10.16
CA GLY A 96 4.85 -23.13 10.29
C GLY A 96 5.21 -22.07 9.24
N CYS A 97 6.46 -21.64 9.26
CA CYS A 97 6.99 -20.65 8.33
C CYS A 97 8.33 -21.10 7.75
N GLY A 98 8.34 -21.57 6.50
CA GLY A 98 9.56 -22.00 5.83
C GLY A 98 10.62 -20.90 5.60
N ALA A 99 10.24 -19.62 5.74
CA ALA A 99 11.16 -18.51 5.54
C ALA A 99 12.07 -18.25 6.74
N ILE A 100 11.65 -18.58 7.97
CA ILE A 100 12.42 -18.28 9.21
C ILE A 100 13.76 -19.00 9.19
N ASP A 101 13.75 -20.31 8.86
CA ASP A 101 14.96 -21.13 8.79
C ASP A 101 15.46 -21.33 7.35
N GLY A 102 14.88 -20.61 6.40
CA GLY A 102 15.14 -20.77 4.96
C GLY A 102 15.85 -19.55 4.34
N VAL A 103 15.61 -19.37 3.03
CA VAL A 103 16.14 -18.23 2.28
C VAL A 103 15.30 -17.00 2.60
N ALA A 104 15.84 -16.10 3.43
CA ALA A 104 15.13 -14.95 3.97
C ALA A 104 15.63 -13.57 3.46
N ARG A 105 16.51 -13.53 2.46
CA ARG A 105 17.14 -12.29 1.98
C ARG A 105 16.15 -11.16 1.62
N LEU A 106 14.97 -11.50 1.07
CA LEU A 106 13.94 -10.54 0.64
C LEU A 106 12.82 -10.39 1.66
N HIS A 107 13.04 -10.80 2.90
CA HIS A 107 12.05 -10.75 3.96
C HIS A 107 12.27 -9.57 4.90
N ALA A 108 11.32 -9.34 5.78
CA ALA A 108 11.37 -8.22 6.72
C ALA A 108 12.46 -8.41 7.79
N VAL A 109 13.08 -7.31 8.19
CA VAL A 109 13.96 -7.21 9.35
C VAL A 109 13.21 -6.65 10.56
N LEU A 110 12.29 -5.70 10.30
CA LEU A 110 11.45 -5.07 11.33
C LEU A 110 9.99 -5.47 11.15
N GLY A 111 9.23 -5.44 12.24
CA GLY A 111 7.79 -5.73 12.21
C GLY A 111 7.48 -7.21 11.93
N THR A 112 8.38 -8.11 12.28
CA THR A 112 8.22 -9.56 12.14
C THR A 112 7.60 -10.19 13.39
N SER A 113 7.27 -11.47 13.30
CA SER A 113 6.93 -12.31 14.45
C SER A 113 7.48 -13.72 14.27
N ASP A 114 7.40 -14.53 15.32
CA ASP A 114 7.76 -15.96 15.26
C ASP A 114 6.87 -16.76 14.29
N GLN A 115 5.78 -16.16 13.84
CA GLN A 115 4.83 -16.78 12.90
C GLN A 115 5.10 -16.42 11.44
N CYS A 116 5.69 -15.24 11.17
CA CYS A 116 5.88 -14.77 9.80
C CYS A 116 6.86 -13.59 9.73
N ILE A 117 7.74 -13.64 8.73
CA ILE A 117 8.70 -12.58 8.40
C ILE A 117 8.45 -11.94 7.03
N ALA A 118 7.26 -12.13 6.45
CA ALA A 118 6.95 -11.61 5.12
C ALA A 118 6.80 -10.08 5.12
N THR A 119 7.19 -9.46 3.99
CA THR A 119 7.00 -8.02 3.74
C THR A 119 5.69 -7.74 3.01
N TYR A 120 5.15 -6.54 3.19
CA TYR A 120 4.17 -5.94 2.29
C TYR A 120 4.93 -5.23 1.14
N PRO A 121 4.64 -5.51 -0.13
CA PRO A 121 5.49 -5.08 -1.25
C PRO A 121 5.05 -3.76 -1.91
N GLY A 122 4.36 -2.87 -1.22
CA GLY A 122 3.71 -1.68 -1.79
C GLY A 122 4.52 -0.40 -1.68
N ASP A 123 5.00 0.15 -2.81
CA ASP A 123 5.64 1.47 -2.86
C ASP A 123 4.65 2.62 -2.55
N MET A 124 3.41 2.53 -3.08
CA MET A 124 2.39 3.54 -2.89
C MET A 124 2.03 3.75 -1.42
N ALA A 125 1.88 2.67 -0.64
CA ALA A 125 1.51 2.77 0.77
C ALA A 125 2.57 3.47 1.62
N VAL A 126 3.85 3.38 1.26
CA VAL A 126 4.94 4.12 1.94
C VAL A 126 4.75 5.62 1.76
N ALA A 127 4.43 6.09 0.55
CA ALA A 127 4.14 7.49 0.30
C ALA A 127 2.85 7.96 0.98
N LEU A 128 1.80 7.13 0.95
CA LEU A 128 0.53 7.44 1.63
C LEU A 128 0.71 7.55 3.14
N SER A 129 1.58 6.73 3.73
CA SER A 129 1.91 6.83 5.17
C SER A 129 2.60 8.13 5.53
N ALA A 130 3.57 8.58 4.72
CA ALA A 130 4.25 9.86 4.92
C ALA A 130 3.32 11.07 4.71
N LEU A 131 2.25 10.89 3.92
CA LEU A 131 1.23 11.91 3.63
C LEU A 131 0.07 11.92 4.63
N ASP A 132 0.07 11.08 5.68
CA ASP A 132 -1.05 10.91 6.62
C ASP A 132 -2.38 10.60 5.94
N ALA A 133 -2.34 9.83 4.87
CA ALA A 133 -3.51 9.46 4.10
C ALA A 133 -4.48 8.59 4.91
N GLN A 134 -5.77 8.68 4.56
CA GLN A 134 -6.84 7.89 5.16
C GLN A 134 -7.42 6.92 4.13
N VAL A 135 -7.86 5.76 4.56
CA VAL A 135 -8.56 4.75 3.75
C VAL A 135 -10.03 4.78 4.10
N GLU A 136 -10.89 5.10 3.13
CA GLU A 136 -12.34 5.01 3.26
C GLU A 136 -12.81 3.58 2.97
N ILE A 137 -13.62 3.04 3.83
CA ILE A 137 -14.12 1.67 3.78
C ILE A 137 -15.64 1.68 3.89
N ALA A 138 -16.30 0.97 2.99
CA ALA A 138 -17.73 0.71 3.07
C ALA A 138 -18.00 -0.77 3.36
N SER A 139 -19.07 -1.03 4.09
CA SER A 139 -19.56 -2.38 4.37
C SER A 139 -21.05 -2.51 4.05
N ALA A 140 -21.59 -3.72 4.17
CA ALA A 140 -23.04 -3.95 4.05
C ALA A 140 -23.83 -3.00 4.97
N ASN A 141 -25.08 -2.72 4.58
CA ASN A 141 -25.98 -1.81 5.31
C ASN A 141 -25.52 -0.35 5.38
N ASP A 142 -24.83 0.10 4.34
CA ASP A 142 -24.40 1.49 4.16
C ASP A 142 -23.55 2.04 5.34
N ARG A 143 -22.83 1.17 6.00
CA ARG A 143 -21.88 1.57 7.04
C ARG A 143 -20.57 1.98 6.42
N HIS A 144 -20.05 3.13 6.83
CA HIS A 144 -18.78 3.68 6.39
C HIS A 144 -17.84 3.89 7.58
N ARG A 145 -16.58 3.66 7.37
CA ARG A 145 -15.51 4.00 8.32
C ARG A 145 -14.25 4.45 7.60
N THR A 146 -13.43 5.20 8.31
CA THR A 146 -12.15 5.68 7.82
C THR A 146 -11.05 5.18 8.74
N VAL A 147 -9.91 4.77 8.16
CA VAL A 147 -8.76 4.25 8.89
C VAL A 147 -7.48 4.91 8.37
N PRO A 148 -6.59 5.42 9.23
CA PRO A 148 -5.29 5.89 8.80
C PRO A 148 -4.53 4.81 8.02
N VAL A 149 -3.85 5.17 6.91
CA VAL A 149 -3.07 4.20 6.14
C VAL A 149 -2.03 3.48 7.00
N ARG A 150 -1.46 4.17 8.00
CA ARG A 150 -0.49 3.60 8.96
C ARG A 150 -1.08 2.45 9.80
N GLU A 151 -2.40 2.43 9.97
CA GLU A 151 -3.13 1.42 10.73
C GLU A 151 -3.83 0.40 9.84
N PHE A 152 -3.84 0.62 8.51
CA PHE A 152 -4.56 -0.24 7.58
C PHE A 152 -3.91 -1.61 7.44
N HIS A 153 -2.58 -1.67 7.27
CA HIS A 153 -1.85 -2.93 7.20
C HIS A 153 -1.50 -3.42 8.61
N ARG A 154 -1.57 -4.74 8.79
CA ARG A 154 -1.31 -5.38 10.07
C ARG A 154 0.07 -6.00 10.10
N LEU A 155 0.77 -5.85 11.24
CA LEU A 155 1.90 -6.71 11.55
C LEU A 155 1.43 -8.16 11.73
N PRO A 156 2.27 -9.17 11.41
CA PRO A 156 1.87 -10.56 11.45
C PRO A 156 1.39 -11.02 12.83
N GLY A 157 2.09 -10.65 13.91
CA GLY A 157 1.77 -11.11 15.27
C GLY A 157 1.43 -12.60 15.28
N ASP A 158 0.34 -12.96 15.96
CA ASP A 158 -0.19 -14.32 16.05
C ASP A 158 -1.19 -14.64 14.93
N THR A 159 -1.50 -13.67 14.06
CA THR A 159 -2.51 -13.81 13.00
C THR A 159 -1.97 -13.42 11.62
N PRO A 160 -0.89 -14.04 11.13
CA PRO A 160 -0.22 -13.65 9.90
C PRO A 160 -1.07 -13.77 8.63
N TRP A 161 -2.18 -14.51 8.66
CA TRP A 161 -3.13 -14.63 7.56
C TRP A 161 -4.01 -13.39 7.35
N LYS A 162 -4.06 -12.48 8.35
CA LYS A 162 -4.75 -11.18 8.24
C LYS A 162 -3.75 -10.12 7.82
N ASP A 163 -3.77 -9.72 6.54
CA ASP A 163 -2.83 -8.74 5.98
C ASP A 163 -3.20 -7.28 6.33
N ASN A 164 -4.49 -7.01 6.54
CA ASN A 164 -5.03 -5.67 6.79
C ASN A 164 -6.23 -5.72 7.74
N VAL A 165 -6.85 -4.57 7.97
CA VAL A 165 -7.97 -4.41 8.90
C VAL A 165 -9.35 -4.55 8.26
N LEU A 166 -9.43 -4.92 6.99
CA LEU A 166 -10.71 -5.19 6.33
C LEU A 166 -11.38 -6.42 6.94
N GLU A 167 -12.65 -6.29 7.22
CA GLU A 167 -13.51 -7.39 7.61
C GLU A 167 -14.23 -8.00 6.41
N GLN A 168 -14.84 -9.17 6.62
CA GLN A 168 -15.61 -9.82 5.56
C GLN A 168 -16.77 -8.92 5.11
N GLY A 169 -16.86 -8.69 3.80
CA GLY A 169 -17.88 -7.84 3.19
C GLY A 169 -17.54 -6.35 3.18
N GLU A 170 -16.36 -5.96 3.65
CA GLU A 170 -15.87 -4.60 3.51
C GLU A 170 -15.11 -4.39 2.19
N VAL A 171 -15.24 -3.18 1.64
CA VAL A 171 -14.59 -2.76 0.40
C VAL A 171 -13.98 -1.37 0.60
N ILE A 172 -12.76 -1.17 0.14
CA ILE A 172 -12.16 0.17 0.05
C ILE A 172 -12.92 0.95 -1.02
N THR A 173 -13.38 2.16 -0.67
CA THR A 173 -14.07 3.06 -1.62
C THR A 173 -13.17 4.17 -2.12
N ALA A 174 -12.26 4.66 -1.28
CA ALA A 174 -11.28 5.68 -1.66
C ALA A 174 -10.07 5.70 -0.71
N VAL A 175 -9.08 6.48 -1.10
CA VAL A 175 -8.02 7.00 -0.24
C VAL A 175 -8.10 8.52 -0.27
N THR A 176 -8.05 9.16 0.89
CA THR A 176 -8.01 10.62 0.99
C THR A 176 -6.65 11.11 1.47
N LEU A 177 -6.18 12.17 0.84
CA LEU A 177 -4.98 12.89 1.22
C LEU A 177 -5.39 14.18 1.92
N PRO A 178 -4.72 14.59 3.01
CA PRO A 178 -4.93 15.90 3.58
C PRO A 178 -4.49 17.00 2.60
N LYS A 179 -4.83 18.25 2.91
CA LYS A 179 -4.33 19.40 2.14
C LYS A 179 -2.81 19.34 1.96
N PRO A 180 -2.28 19.83 0.83
CA PRO A 180 -0.85 19.78 0.57
C PRO A 180 -0.05 20.46 1.67
N VAL A 181 1.12 19.89 1.93
CA VAL A 181 2.07 20.44 2.89
C VAL A 181 3.29 21.01 2.17
N SER A 182 3.87 22.08 2.73
CA SER A 182 5.15 22.62 2.28
C SER A 182 6.27 21.58 2.44
N GLY A 183 7.40 21.88 1.80
CA GLY A 183 8.60 21.09 1.92
C GLY A 183 8.95 20.25 0.71
N ARG A 184 10.14 19.70 0.74
CA ARG A 184 10.66 18.84 -0.32
C ARG A 184 10.15 17.42 -0.11
N GLN A 185 9.38 16.94 -1.07
CA GLN A 185 8.83 15.58 -1.09
C GLN A 185 9.74 14.66 -1.91
N ILE A 186 10.20 13.56 -1.29
CA ILE A 186 11.17 12.64 -1.88
C ILE A 186 10.67 11.20 -1.70
N TYR A 187 10.84 10.37 -2.73
CA TYR A 187 10.74 8.93 -2.62
C TYR A 187 12.05 8.29 -3.09
N ARG A 188 12.61 7.41 -2.28
CA ARG A 188 13.81 6.64 -2.59
C ARG A 188 13.54 5.16 -2.42
N LYS A 189 14.04 4.36 -3.37
CA LYS A 189 13.89 2.91 -3.39
C LYS A 189 15.21 2.25 -3.75
N VAL A 190 15.69 1.40 -2.88
CA VAL A 190 16.82 0.50 -3.16
C VAL A 190 16.28 -0.83 -3.64
N ARG A 191 16.77 -1.30 -4.76
CA ARG A 191 16.33 -2.53 -5.42
C ARG A 191 17.48 -3.18 -6.18
N GLU A 192 17.38 -4.48 -6.46
CA GLU A 192 18.48 -5.25 -7.07
C GLU A 192 18.69 -4.98 -8.55
N ARG A 193 17.74 -4.35 -9.23
CA ARG A 193 17.82 -3.98 -10.65
C ARG A 193 17.09 -2.67 -10.95
N SER A 194 17.37 -2.08 -12.10
CA SER A 194 16.90 -0.74 -12.47
C SER A 194 15.38 -0.59 -12.59
N SER A 195 14.64 -1.67 -12.88
CA SER A 195 13.19 -1.66 -13.02
C SER A 195 12.58 -3.01 -12.65
N TYR A 196 11.25 -3.03 -12.49
CA TYR A 196 10.46 -4.24 -12.23
C TYR A 196 11.03 -5.09 -11.08
N ALA A 197 11.29 -4.44 -9.96
CA ALA A 197 11.73 -5.10 -8.72
C ALA A 197 11.05 -4.45 -7.52
N PHE A 198 10.74 -5.26 -6.52
CA PHE A 198 10.31 -4.79 -5.22
C PHE A 198 11.47 -4.11 -4.49
N ALA A 199 11.15 -3.26 -3.52
CA ALA A 199 12.17 -2.65 -2.68
C ALA A 199 12.84 -3.69 -1.79
N LEU A 200 14.15 -3.60 -1.64
CA LEU A 200 14.87 -4.12 -0.48
C LEU A 200 14.62 -3.20 0.72
N VAL A 201 14.66 -1.89 0.47
CA VAL A 201 14.26 -0.83 1.39
C VAL A 201 13.77 0.37 0.59
N SER A 202 12.79 1.10 1.11
CA SER A 202 12.33 2.34 0.53
C SER A 202 11.96 3.33 1.62
N VAL A 203 11.99 4.61 1.28
CA VAL A 203 11.58 5.71 2.15
C VAL A 203 10.83 6.77 1.34
N ALA A 204 9.72 7.24 1.88
CA ALA A 204 9.09 8.49 1.52
C ALA A 204 9.44 9.52 2.58
N ALA A 205 9.82 10.72 2.15
CA ALA A 205 10.18 11.79 3.07
C ALA A 205 9.57 13.13 2.62
N ILE A 206 9.01 13.85 3.57
CA ILE A 206 8.55 15.23 3.39
C ILE A 206 9.34 16.09 4.39
N ILE A 207 10.24 16.91 3.87
CA ILE A 207 11.18 17.70 4.69
C ILE A 207 10.98 19.17 4.40
N ASP A 208 10.67 19.93 5.44
CA ASP A 208 10.61 21.38 5.40
C ASP A 208 11.79 21.98 6.17
N MET A 209 12.29 23.10 5.70
CA MET A 209 13.46 23.77 6.26
C MET A 209 13.25 25.29 6.32
N ALA A 210 13.67 25.89 7.43
CA ALA A 210 13.78 27.34 7.57
C ALA A 210 15.13 27.67 8.23
N ASP A 211 15.79 28.67 7.73
CA ASP A 211 17.10 29.17 8.24
C ASP A 211 18.17 28.09 8.36
N GLY A 212 18.16 27.12 7.44
CA GLY A 212 19.11 25.98 7.44
C GLY A 212 18.80 24.88 8.45
N LEU A 213 17.69 24.95 9.17
CA LEU A 213 17.24 23.97 10.13
C LEU A 213 16.02 23.20 9.59
N ILE A 214 15.92 21.92 9.93
CA ILE A 214 14.73 21.11 9.63
C ILE A 214 13.62 21.53 10.58
N THR A 215 12.51 22.04 10.06
CA THR A 215 11.33 22.44 10.82
C THR A 215 10.24 21.35 10.80
N ARG A 216 10.27 20.45 9.80
CA ARG A 216 9.37 19.31 9.67
C ARG A 216 10.09 18.16 8.97
N ALA A 217 9.86 16.93 9.45
CA ALA A 217 10.29 15.70 8.79
C ALA A 217 9.25 14.62 9.01
N ASP A 218 8.52 14.25 7.94
CA ASP A 218 7.63 13.07 7.91
C ASP A 218 8.34 11.98 7.11
N LEU A 219 8.40 10.75 7.67
CA LEU A 219 9.10 9.59 7.12
C LEU A 219 8.18 8.36 7.10
#